data_9621b301793aac7a66e4e6bd5378a413
#
_entry.id   9621b301793aac7a66e4e6bd5378a413
#
_cell.length_a   1.000
_cell.length_b   1.000
_cell.length_c   1.000
_cell.angle_alpha   90.00
_cell.angle_beta   90.00
_cell.angle_gamma   90.00
#
_symmetry.space_group_name_H-M   'P 1'
#
loop_
_entity.id
_entity.type
_entity.pdbx_description
1 polymer ?
#
loop_
_entity_poly.entity_id
_entity_poly.type
_entity_poly.pdbx_seq_one_letter_code
_entity_poly.pdbx_strand_id
1 'polypeptide(L)'
;MRAVLISALLLLGCASAPAEPPAANLPQHIREDLAQRDAALAQAGVVVARINQRADLGDGLIVRPLEVLEDSRCPQNARCVWAGRLRVRVAVEGVGEREVILGEEAVQTARGAFQLVAVSPGPWTDWPEGAMPAYRFGFKRA
;
A
#
# COMPACT_ATOMS: atom_id res chain seq x y z
N MET A 1 -13.48 3.98 -62.08
CA MET A 1 -13.20 4.50 -60.73
C MET A 1 -13.42 3.38 -59.74
N ARG A 2 -12.35 2.79 -59.19
CA ARG A 2 -12.45 1.70 -58.19
C ARG A 2 -12.04 2.28 -56.84
N ALA A 3 -13.03 2.35 -55.93
CA ALA A 3 -12.81 2.76 -54.54
C ALA A 3 -12.20 1.58 -53.75
N VAL A 4 -11.00 1.77 -53.21
CA VAL A 4 -10.36 0.83 -52.28
C VAL A 4 -10.74 1.23 -50.87
N LEU A 5 -11.54 0.39 -50.21
CA LEU A 5 -11.86 0.52 -48.79
C LEU A 5 -10.73 -0.12 -47.97
N ILE A 6 -9.95 0.68 -47.28
CA ILE A 6 -8.95 0.24 -46.34
C ILE A 6 -9.66 0.04 -44.99
N SER A 7 -9.89 -1.22 -44.60
CA SER A 7 -10.37 -1.58 -43.27
C SER A 7 -9.21 -1.49 -42.30
N ALA A 8 -9.23 -0.49 -41.42
CA ALA A 8 -8.31 -0.39 -40.28
C ALA A 8 -8.78 -1.34 -39.15
N LEU A 9 -8.03 -2.42 -38.94
CA LEU A 9 -8.25 -3.36 -37.85
C LEU A 9 -7.62 -2.79 -36.58
N LEU A 10 -8.45 -2.25 -35.71
CA LEU A 10 -8.04 -1.81 -34.35
C LEU A 10 -7.85 -3.04 -33.45
N LEU A 11 -6.58 -3.41 -33.21
CA LEU A 11 -6.22 -4.38 -32.18
C LEU A 11 -6.34 -3.70 -30.81
N LEU A 12 -7.46 -3.93 -30.10
CA LEU A 12 -7.57 -3.64 -28.68
C LEU A 12 -6.71 -4.67 -27.94
N GLY A 13 -5.50 -4.25 -27.54
CA GLY A 13 -4.69 -5.01 -26.60
C GLY A 13 -5.34 -4.97 -25.20
N CYS A 14 -5.98 -6.05 -24.79
CA CYS A 14 -6.35 -6.24 -23.40
C CYS A 14 -5.08 -6.41 -22.57
N ALA A 15 -4.67 -5.36 -21.86
CA ALA A 15 -3.69 -5.47 -20.80
C ALA A 15 -4.35 -6.24 -19.64
N SER A 16 -4.03 -7.52 -19.50
CA SER A 16 -4.44 -8.32 -18.34
C SER A 16 -3.74 -7.76 -17.10
N ALA A 17 -4.50 -7.13 -16.20
CA ALA A 17 -4.03 -6.83 -14.85
C ALA A 17 -3.66 -8.16 -14.15
N PRO A 18 -2.58 -8.20 -13.33
CA PRO A 18 -2.27 -9.39 -12.56
C PRO A 18 -3.48 -9.74 -11.68
N ALA A 19 -3.96 -10.98 -11.80
CA ALA A 19 -5.10 -11.48 -11.03
C ALA A 19 -4.73 -11.46 -9.55
N GLU A 20 -5.43 -10.64 -8.75
CA GLU A 20 -5.40 -10.80 -7.30
C GLU A 20 -5.96 -12.18 -6.94
N PRO A 21 -5.32 -12.91 -6.01
CA PRO A 21 -5.84 -14.22 -5.61
C PRO A 21 -7.27 -14.05 -5.10
N PRO A 22 -8.18 -14.96 -5.47
CA PRO A 22 -9.59 -14.82 -5.12
C PRO A 22 -9.76 -14.79 -3.60
N ALA A 23 -10.29 -13.70 -3.07
CA ALA A 23 -10.60 -13.51 -1.65
C ALA A 23 -11.55 -14.58 -1.08
N ALA A 24 -12.16 -15.40 -1.94
CA ALA A 24 -13.13 -16.45 -1.60
C ALA A 24 -12.56 -17.57 -0.71
N ASN A 25 -11.24 -17.81 -0.72
CA ASN A 25 -10.59 -18.89 0.02
C ASN A 25 -9.87 -18.44 1.30
N LEU A 26 -9.95 -17.16 1.66
CA LEU A 26 -9.35 -16.66 2.90
C LEU A 26 -10.22 -17.00 4.11
N PRO A 27 -9.61 -17.30 5.28
CA PRO A 27 -10.32 -17.39 6.55
C PRO A 27 -11.17 -16.14 6.81
N GLN A 28 -12.32 -16.30 7.47
CA GLN A 28 -13.25 -15.19 7.69
C GLN A 28 -12.60 -14.02 8.44
N HIS A 29 -11.85 -14.31 9.50
CA HIS A 29 -11.17 -13.29 10.29
C HIS A 29 -10.14 -12.47 9.48
N ILE A 30 -9.44 -13.11 8.53
CA ILE A 30 -8.53 -12.40 7.63
C ILE A 30 -9.29 -11.50 6.67
N ARG A 31 -10.43 -11.95 6.13
CA ARG A 31 -11.29 -11.12 5.27
C ARG A 31 -11.83 -9.89 6.02
N GLU A 32 -12.25 -10.09 7.26
CA GLU A 32 -12.75 -9.01 8.13
C GLU A 32 -11.64 -7.98 8.44
N ASP A 33 -10.42 -8.45 8.77
CA ASP A 33 -9.26 -7.57 8.98
C ASP A 33 -8.90 -6.79 7.72
N LEU A 34 -8.88 -7.45 6.54
CA LEU A 34 -8.63 -6.76 5.28
C LEU A 34 -9.66 -5.66 5.01
N ALA A 35 -10.96 -5.95 5.24
CA ALA A 35 -12.02 -4.96 5.06
C ALA A 35 -11.87 -3.76 6.01
N GLN A 36 -11.49 -3.99 7.27
CA GLN A 36 -11.20 -2.91 8.23
C GLN A 36 -10.00 -2.06 7.80
N ARG A 37 -8.95 -2.69 7.30
CA ARG A 37 -7.75 -1.98 6.80
C ARG A 37 -8.05 -1.21 5.52
N ASP A 38 -8.86 -1.76 4.64
CA ASP A 38 -9.31 -1.06 3.44
C ASP A 38 -10.12 0.19 3.80
N ALA A 39 -10.98 0.10 4.81
CA ALA A 39 -11.70 1.26 5.34
C ALA A 39 -10.75 2.31 5.95
N ALA A 40 -9.69 1.89 6.65
CA ALA A 40 -8.67 2.79 7.17
C ALA A 40 -7.87 3.47 6.05
N LEU A 41 -7.51 2.74 5.00
CA LEU A 41 -6.82 3.27 3.83
C LEU A 41 -7.70 4.23 3.01
N ALA A 42 -9.02 4.06 3.06
CA ALA A 42 -9.99 4.91 2.35
C ALA A 42 -10.39 6.18 3.13
N GLN A 43 -9.83 6.42 4.31
CA GLN A 43 -10.16 7.61 5.10
C GLN A 43 -9.74 8.89 4.39
N ALA A 44 -10.49 9.97 4.62
CA ALA A 44 -10.22 11.28 4.04
C ALA A 44 -8.80 11.78 4.39
N GLY A 45 -8.08 12.25 3.38
CA GLY A 45 -6.71 12.74 3.51
C GLY A 45 -5.64 11.64 3.57
N VAL A 46 -6.01 10.37 3.46
CA VAL A 46 -5.06 9.26 3.31
C VAL A 46 -4.79 9.01 1.82
N VAL A 47 -3.52 9.02 1.45
CA VAL A 47 -3.06 8.67 0.11
C VAL A 47 -2.36 7.33 0.16
N VAL A 48 -2.83 6.39 -0.65
CA VAL A 48 -2.34 5.00 -0.65
C VAL A 48 -1.27 4.81 -1.71
N ALA A 49 -0.18 4.14 -1.34
CA ALA A 49 0.86 3.70 -2.27
C ALA A 49 1.34 2.28 -1.95
N ARG A 50 1.71 1.54 -2.98
CA ARG A 50 2.47 0.28 -2.90
C ARG A 50 3.97 0.58 -2.98
N ILE A 51 4.81 -0.44 -2.75
CA ILE A 51 6.26 -0.31 -2.97
C ILE A 51 6.52 0.26 -4.37
N ASN A 52 7.39 1.25 -4.44
CA ASN A 52 7.78 2.01 -5.63
C ASN A 52 6.67 2.88 -6.26
N GLN A 53 5.46 2.94 -5.71
CA GLN A 53 4.43 3.88 -6.14
C GLN A 53 4.56 5.23 -5.42
N ARG A 54 4.16 6.30 -6.10
CA ARG A 54 4.18 7.66 -5.57
C ARG A 54 2.87 7.95 -4.84
N ALA A 55 2.98 8.47 -3.62
CA ALA A 55 1.88 9.09 -2.87
C ALA A 55 2.08 10.60 -2.91
N ASP A 56 1.24 11.32 -3.63
CA ASP A 56 1.23 12.78 -3.67
C ASP A 56 0.35 13.31 -2.52
N LEU A 57 0.99 13.91 -1.52
CA LEU A 57 0.32 14.44 -0.32
C LEU A 57 -0.02 15.94 -0.46
N GLY A 58 0.15 16.49 -1.65
CA GLY A 58 -0.10 17.90 -1.94
C GLY A 58 1.11 18.81 -1.65
N ASP A 59 1.07 20.04 -2.20
CA ASP A 59 2.09 21.07 -2.05
C ASP A 59 3.54 20.59 -2.34
N GLY A 60 3.67 19.64 -3.27
CA GLY A 60 4.98 19.10 -3.66
C GLY A 60 5.57 18.08 -2.67
N LEU A 61 4.82 17.65 -1.67
CA LEU A 61 5.21 16.57 -0.77
C LEU A 61 4.81 15.23 -1.40
N ILE A 62 5.77 14.56 -2.00
CA ILE A 62 5.59 13.26 -2.64
C ILE A 62 6.44 12.22 -1.92
N VAL A 63 5.79 11.17 -1.47
CA VAL A 63 6.39 10.05 -0.73
C VAL A 63 6.27 8.76 -1.55
N ARG A 64 7.32 7.98 -1.60
CA ARG A 64 7.35 6.70 -2.31
C ARG A 64 7.93 5.62 -1.38
N PRO A 65 7.14 4.63 -0.96
CA PRO A 65 7.65 3.50 -0.18
C PRO A 65 8.68 2.72 -1.01
N LEU A 66 9.81 2.40 -0.42
CA LEU A 66 10.88 1.64 -1.08
C LEU A 66 10.95 0.21 -0.57
N GLU A 67 10.87 0.03 0.75
CA GLU A 67 11.16 -1.24 1.39
C GLU A 67 10.54 -1.29 2.79
N VAL A 68 10.05 -2.46 3.18
CA VAL A 68 9.71 -2.76 4.58
C VAL A 68 10.99 -3.19 5.28
N LEU A 69 11.48 -2.37 6.21
CA LEU A 69 12.69 -2.63 6.98
C LEU A 69 12.44 -3.62 8.11
N GLU A 70 11.26 -3.56 8.70
CA GLU A 70 10.86 -4.39 9.83
C GLU A 70 9.33 -4.50 9.86
N ASP A 71 8.83 -5.70 10.02
CA ASP A 71 7.45 -5.95 10.42
C ASP A 71 7.44 -6.94 11.57
N SER A 72 7.58 -6.43 12.78
CA SER A 72 7.56 -7.18 14.04
C SER A 72 6.25 -7.00 14.80
N ARG A 73 5.20 -6.50 14.13
CA ARG A 73 3.87 -6.37 14.75
C ARG A 73 3.39 -7.70 15.29
N CYS A 74 2.80 -7.67 16.49
CA CYS A 74 2.22 -8.88 17.05
C CYS A 74 1.10 -9.39 16.14
N PRO A 75 1.14 -10.65 15.68
CA PRO A 75 0.04 -11.24 14.93
C PRO A 75 -1.25 -11.19 15.75
N GLN A 76 -2.38 -10.90 15.09
CA GLN A 76 -3.66 -10.71 15.78
C GLN A 76 -4.18 -11.99 16.45
N ASN A 77 -3.74 -13.15 15.97
CA ASN A 77 -4.03 -14.46 16.53
C ASN A 77 -2.92 -15.02 17.45
N ALA A 78 -2.02 -14.16 17.93
CA ALA A 78 -0.94 -14.52 18.85
C ALA A 78 -0.92 -13.61 20.09
N ARG A 79 -0.24 -14.06 21.14
CA ARG A 79 0.04 -13.26 22.33
C ARG A 79 1.53 -12.94 22.37
N CYS A 80 1.86 -11.64 22.28
CA CYS A 80 3.24 -11.17 22.30
C CYS A 80 3.54 -10.45 23.63
N VAL A 81 4.80 -10.48 24.04
CA VAL A 81 5.28 -9.79 25.25
C VAL A 81 5.37 -8.27 24.98
N TRP A 82 5.58 -7.87 23.73
CA TRP A 82 5.63 -6.48 23.25
C TRP A 82 4.85 -6.31 21.94
N ALA A 83 4.46 -5.07 21.66
CA ALA A 83 3.59 -4.76 20.52
C ALA A 83 4.27 -4.95 19.15
N GLY A 84 5.58 -4.82 19.06
CA GLY A 84 6.30 -4.75 17.80
C GLY A 84 5.96 -3.50 16.99
N ARG A 85 6.52 -3.39 15.78
CA ARG A 85 6.33 -2.23 14.90
C ARG A 85 6.48 -2.58 13.43
N LEU A 86 5.94 -1.71 12.57
CA LEU A 86 6.22 -1.71 11.15
C LEU A 86 7.07 -0.49 10.80
N ARG A 87 8.26 -0.72 10.25
CA ARG A 87 9.19 0.32 9.78
C ARG A 87 9.33 0.24 8.27
N VAL A 88 9.21 1.37 7.62
CA VAL A 88 9.26 1.47 6.16
C VAL A 88 10.28 2.52 5.76
N ARG A 89 11.16 2.18 4.83
CA ARG A 89 12.01 3.15 4.13
C ARG A 89 11.21 3.79 3.02
N VAL A 90 11.25 5.09 2.96
CA VAL A 90 10.57 5.89 1.94
C VAL A 90 11.52 6.88 1.29
N ALA A 91 11.33 7.15 0.00
CA ALA A 91 11.93 8.30 -0.65
C ALA A 91 10.95 9.48 -0.61
N VAL A 92 11.42 10.65 -0.20
CA VAL A 92 10.69 11.92 -0.29
C VAL A 92 11.33 12.74 -1.40
N GLU A 93 10.54 13.09 -2.43
CA GLU A 93 11.06 13.78 -3.61
C GLU A 93 11.71 15.13 -3.25
N GLY A 94 12.93 15.34 -3.75
CA GLY A 94 13.73 16.54 -3.48
C GLY A 94 14.28 16.66 -2.06
N VAL A 95 14.13 15.62 -1.23
CA VAL A 95 14.60 15.58 0.16
C VAL A 95 15.55 14.40 0.42
N GLY A 96 15.24 13.21 -0.16
CA GLY A 96 15.99 11.97 0.02
C GLY A 96 15.23 10.93 0.84
N GLU A 97 15.94 9.89 1.28
CA GLU A 97 15.33 8.79 2.01
C GLU A 97 15.05 9.14 3.48
N ARG A 98 13.97 8.58 3.98
CA ARG A 98 13.55 8.66 5.39
C ARG A 98 13.05 7.31 5.85
N GLU A 99 13.02 7.12 7.15
CA GLU A 99 12.33 6.02 7.79
C GLU A 99 11.03 6.54 8.42
N VAL A 100 9.95 5.79 8.28
CA VAL A 100 8.66 6.08 8.90
C VAL A 100 8.14 4.82 9.58
N ILE A 101 7.54 5.00 10.76
CA ILE A 101 6.99 3.92 11.57
C ILE A 101 5.47 4.10 11.65
N LEU A 102 4.75 3.00 11.46
CA LEU A 102 3.30 3.00 11.51
C LEU A 102 2.78 3.51 12.86
N GLY A 103 1.94 4.54 12.82
CA GLY A 103 1.26 5.10 14.00
C GLY A 103 2.15 5.96 14.90
N GLU A 104 3.41 6.21 14.52
CA GLU A 104 4.30 7.09 15.27
C GLU A 104 4.25 8.54 14.78
N GLU A 105 5.05 9.40 15.40
CA GLU A 105 5.09 10.84 15.11
C GLU A 105 5.40 11.15 13.64
N ALA A 106 4.95 12.34 13.22
CA ALA A 106 5.15 12.80 11.86
C ALA A 106 6.62 13.00 11.53
N VAL A 107 7.04 12.49 10.38
CA VAL A 107 8.36 12.73 9.81
C VAL A 107 8.39 14.16 9.24
N GLN A 108 9.27 14.98 9.81
CA GLN A 108 9.46 16.36 9.37
C GLN A 108 10.41 16.42 8.18
N THR A 109 10.05 17.18 7.16
CA THR A 109 10.89 17.41 5.98
C THR A 109 10.83 18.87 5.52
N ALA A 110 11.74 19.27 4.66
CA ALA A 110 11.69 20.59 4.04
C ALA A 110 10.46 20.81 3.13
N ARG A 111 9.74 19.75 2.76
CA ARG A 111 8.52 19.77 1.94
C ARG A 111 7.23 19.67 2.76
N GLY A 112 7.34 19.55 4.08
CA GLY A 112 6.24 19.38 5.01
C GLY A 112 6.37 18.09 5.81
N ALA A 113 5.42 17.86 6.69
CA ALA A 113 5.37 16.69 7.56
C ALA A 113 4.37 15.65 7.07
N PHE A 114 4.67 14.37 7.30
CA PHE A 114 3.78 13.27 6.96
C PHE A 114 3.88 12.12 7.96
N GLN A 115 2.84 11.30 8.01
CA GLN A 115 2.77 10.10 8.84
C GLN A 115 2.38 8.90 7.99
N LEU A 116 2.82 7.70 8.41
CA LEU A 116 2.27 6.43 7.99
C LEU A 116 1.14 6.06 8.96
N VAL A 117 -0.12 6.17 8.51
CA VAL A 117 -1.30 6.05 9.38
C VAL A 117 -2.03 4.72 9.22
N ALA A 118 -1.85 4.02 8.11
CA ALA A 118 -2.51 2.75 7.84
C ALA A 118 -1.62 1.84 6.99
N VAL A 119 -1.81 0.54 7.15
CA VAL A 119 -1.15 -0.48 6.34
C VAL A 119 -2.04 -1.71 6.17
N SER A 120 -2.01 -2.32 5.01
CA SER A 120 -2.61 -3.61 4.69
C SER A 120 -1.55 -4.45 3.97
N PRO A 121 -1.48 -5.77 4.21
CA PRO A 121 -2.30 -6.59 5.10
C PRO A 121 -1.91 -6.46 6.58
N GLY A 122 -2.76 -7.06 7.44
CA GLY A 122 -2.46 -7.24 8.86
C GLY A 122 -1.50 -8.39 9.14
N PRO A 123 -0.88 -8.41 10.32
CA PRO A 123 -0.05 -9.52 10.75
C PRO A 123 -0.91 -10.67 11.25
N TRP A 124 -0.91 -11.79 10.54
CA TRP A 124 -1.56 -13.05 10.89
C TRP A 124 -0.58 -14.20 10.71
N THR A 125 -0.65 -15.23 11.54
CA THR A 125 0.23 -16.41 11.43
C THR A 125 -0.33 -17.47 10.48
N ASP A 126 -1.61 -17.39 10.15
CA ASP A 126 -2.36 -18.40 9.40
C ASP A 126 -2.80 -17.93 8.00
N TRP A 127 -1.99 -17.07 7.39
CA TRP A 127 -2.15 -16.78 5.98
C TRP A 127 -2.03 -18.07 5.16
N PRO A 128 -3.01 -18.39 4.30
CA PRO A 128 -2.82 -19.48 3.34
C PRO A 128 -1.59 -19.22 2.46
N GLU A 129 -0.89 -20.28 2.08
CA GLU A 129 0.31 -20.17 1.26
C GLU A 129 0.04 -19.36 -0.02
N GLY A 130 0.87 -18.35 -0.28
CA GLY A 130 0.76 -17.49 -1.44
C GLY A 130 -0.44 -16.53 -1.46
N ALA A 131 -1.29 -16.53 -0.42
CA ALA A 131 -2.50 -15.71 -0.39
C ALA A 131 -2.31 -14.31 0.25
N MET A 132 -1.17 -14.05 0.90
CA MET A 132 -0.91 -12.75 1.50
C MET A 132 -0.72 -11.70 0.39
N PRO A 133 -1.55 -10.64 0.35
CA PRO A 133 -1.42 -9.60 -0.68
C PRO A 133 -0.19 -8.72 -0.45
N ALA A 134 0.23 -8.02 -1.49
CA ALA A 134 1.29 -7.03 -1.39
C ALA A 134 0.89 -5.88 -0.45
N TYR A 135 1.89 -5.33 0.24
CA TYR A 135 1.68 -4.19 1.14
C TYR A 135 1.07 -2.98 0.42
N ARG A 136 0.12 -2.34 1.10
CA ARG A 136 -0.42 -1.03 0.78
C ARG A 136 -0.24 -0.13 1.99
N PHE A 137 0.35 1.04 1.78
CA PHE A 137 0.69 2.00 2.82
C PHE A 137 -0.18 3.24 2.67
N GLY A 138 -0.83 3.64 3.75
CA GLY A 138 -1.62 4.88 3.81
C GLY A 138 -0.82 5.99 4.47
N PHE A 139 -0.47 7.01 3.70
CA PHE A 139 0.22 8.20 4.17
C PHE A 139 -0.76 9.35 4.34
N LYS A 140 -0.53 10.18 5.33
CA LYS A 140 -1.30 11.39 5.57
C LYS A 140 -0.36 12.55 5.84
N ARG A 141 -0.69 13.70 5.26
CA ARG A 141 0.00 14.95 5.62
C ARG A 141 -0.33 15.30 7.08
N ALA A 142 0.69 15.65 7.82
CA ALA A 142 0.55 16.07 9.21
C ALA A 142 0.46 17.59 9.31
#